data_53e3d7129b990daab87c3d16e4966345
#
_entry.id   53e3d7129b990daab87c3d16e4966345
#
_cell.length_a   1.000
_cell.length_b   1.000
_cell.length_c   1.000
_cell.angle_alpha   90.00
_cell.angle_beta   90.00
_cell.angle_gamma   90.00
#
_symmetry.space_group_name_H-M   'P 1'
#
loop_
_entity.id
_entity.type
_entity.pdbx_description
1 polymer ?
#
loop_
_entity_poly.entity_id
_entity_poly.type
_entity_poly.pdbx_seq_one_letter_code
_entity_poly.pdbx_strand_id
1 'polypeptide(L)'
;LMAAPKLQGADLIMVAGFLNQLIYRLVARPEIKAIADLKGKRVAVSRFGAGADRATRFLLTKLGFNPEKDVVLVQVGGAPTRLAALAANSVDATIGEPPDHKKAQEAGMRVLANMEEMGIPFQHTGLVTTRAHLAKSPDIARRVIKSFVEGIQLATINPEVAKRAFRKHMRLQQERELDDAYQILRGFLPR
;
A
#
# COMPACT_ATOMS: atom_id res chain seq x y z
N LEU A 1 12.72 -3.65 -2.19
CA LEU A 1 13.55 -3.93 -1.02
C LEU A 1 13.13 -2.99 0.06
N MET A 2 12.37 -3.49 1.04
CA MET A 2 12.36 -2.80 2.31
C MET A 2 13.82 -2.62 2.70
N ALA A 3 14.34 -1.39 2.62
CA ALA A 3 15.35 -1.05 3.57
C ALA A 3 14.60 -1.12 4.90
N ALA A 4 14.58 -2.29 5.56
CA ALA A 4 14.48 -2.28 6.99
C ALA A 4 15.40 -1.13 7.41
N PRO A 5 14.93 -0.15 8.22
CA PRO A 5 15.89 0.71 8.87
C PRO A 5 16.96 -0.26 9.32
N LYS A 6 18.23 0.03 9.09
CA LYS A 6 19.29 -0.71 9.73
C LYS A 6 18.99 -0.59 11.22
N LEU A 7 18.21 -1.53 11.73
CA LEU A 7 18.14 -1.79 13.15
C LEU A 7 19.56 -2.23 13.43
N GLN A 8 20.37 -1.28 13.89
CA GLN A 8 21.78 -1.52 14.15
C GLN A 8 21.87 -2.80 14.96
N GLY A 9 22.45 -3.84 14.37
CA GLY A 9 22.62 -5.13 15.00
C GLY A 9 21.51 -6.18 14.82
N ALA A 10 20.40 -5.91 14.14
CA ALA A 10 19.39 -6.94 13.86
C ALA A 10 19.70 -7.70 12.57
N ASP A 11 20.02 -8.98 12.68
CA ASP A 11 20.19 -9.89 11.55
C ASP A 11 18.81 -10.39 11.07
N LEU A 12 18.15 -9.56 10.24
CA LEU A 12 16.81 -9.85 9.70
C LEU A 12 16.88 -10.70 8.45
N ILE A 13 15.97 -11.65 8.34
CA ILE A 13 15.74 -12.45 7.14
C ILE A 13 14.26 -12.45 6.76
N MET A 14 13.97 -12.25 5.48
CA MET A 14 12.62 -12.43 4.94
C MET A 14 12.43 -13.90 4.61
N VAL A 15 11.39 -14.50 5.16
CA VAL A 15 11.08 -15.94 5.00
C VAL A 15 9.90 -16.20 4.07
N ALA A 16 9.09 -15.18 3.77
CA ALA A 16 8.04 -15.25 2.74
C ALA A 16 7.73 -13.85 2.19
N GLY A 17 7.40 -13.76 0.90
CA GLY A 17 6.81 -12.58 0.26
C GLY A 17 5.34 -12.85 -0.04
N PHE A 18 4.46 -11.88 0.23
CA PHE A 18 3.02 -12.02 0.02
C PHE A 18 2.51 -11.14 -1.11
N LEU A 19 2.96 -9.90 -1.18
CA LEU A 19 2.58 -8.94 -2.20
C LEU A 19 3.85 -8.39 -2.86
N ASN A 20 4.02 -8.72 -4.15
CA ASN A 20 5.26 -8.47 -4.89
C ASN A 20 5.11 -7.36 -5.94
N GLN A 21 4.15 -6.47 -5.76
CA GLN A 21 3.92 -5.33 -6.64
C GLN A 21 3.49 -4.10 -5.85
N LEU A 22 3.67 -2.92 -6.47
CA LEU A 22 3.17 -1.67 -5.91
C LEU A 22 1.69 -1.53 -6.24
N ILE A 23 0.86 -1.37 -5.21
CA ILE A 23 -0.60 -1.28 -5.33
C ILE A 23 -1.12 0.15 -5.15
N TYR A 24 -0.21 1.11 -5.09
CA TYR A 24 -0.57 2.51 -4.85
C TYR A 24 -1.14 3.18 -6.09
N ARG A 25 -2.06 4.09 -5.85
CA ARG A 25 -2.56 5.05 -6.84
C ARG A 25 -2.28 6.45 -6.36
N LEU A 26 -1.82 7.31 -7.26
CA LEU A 26 -1.65 8.73 -7.01
C LEU A 26 -3.01 9.41 -7.10
N VAL A 27 -3.48 9.92 -5.98
CA VAL A 27 -4.77 10.60 -5.86
C VAL A 27 -4.50 12.08 -5.61
N ALA A 28 -5.20 12.94 -6.33
CA ALA A 28 -5.04 14.38 -6.24
C ALA A 28 -6.39 15.09 -6.21
N ARG A 29 -6.37 16.34 -5.79
CA ARG A 29 -7.53 17.23 -5.79
C ARG A 29 -8.08 17.42 -7.21
N PRO A 30 -9.36 17.76 -7.37
CA PRO A 30 -10.01 17.90 -8.68
C PRO A 30 -9.34 18.87 -9.63
N GLU A 31 -8.70 19.92 -9.09
CA GLU A 31 -8.02 20.97 -9.86
C GLU A 31 -6.70 20.48 -10.50
N ILE A 32 -6.10 19.43 -9.94
CA ILE A 32 -4.90 18.79 -10.48
C ILE A 32 -5.35 17.82 -11.57
N LYS A 33 -5.24 18.24 -12.81
CA LYS A 33 -5.80 17.49 -13.96
C LYS A 33 -4.78 16.57 -14.61
N ALA A 34 -3.52 16.91 -14.52
CA ALA A 34 -2.42 16.17 -15.13
C ALA A 34 -1.23 16.04 -14.17
N ILE A 35 -0.34 15.10 -14.46
CA ILE A 35 0.89 14.88 -13.68
C ILE A 35 1.72 16.17 -13.62
N ALA A 36 1.80 16.93 -14.71
CA ALA A 36 2.57 18.19 -14.77
C ALA A 36 2.08 19.22 -13.74
N ASP A 37 0.78 19.21 -13.38
CA ASP A 37 0.20 20.14 -12.44
C ASP A 37 0.69 19.92 -10.99
N LEU A 38 1.38 18.81 -10.73
CA LEU A 38 1.97 18.51 -9.42
C LEU A 38 3.20 19.38 -9.11
N LYS A 39 3.75 20.10 -10.08
CA LYS A 39 4.93 20.93 -9.84
C LYS A 39 4.65 22.01 -8.80
N GLY A 40 5.47 22.06 -7.76
CA GLY A 40 5.31 22.97 -6.61
C GLY A 40 4.18 22.59 -5.65
N LYS A 41 3.47 21.49 -5.86
CA LYS A 41 2.34 21.06 -5.02
C LYS A 41 2.78 20.24 -3.82
N ARG A 42 1.93 20.27 -2.78
CA ARG A 42 2.12 19.52 -1.53
C ARG A 42 1.64 18.08 -1.72
N VAL A 43 2.55 17.12 -1.61
CA VAL A 43 2.26 15.69 -1.74
C VAL A 43 2.42 15.02 -0.38
N ALA A 44 1.30 14.51 0.17
CA ALA A 44 1.29 13.89 1.47
C ALA A 44 1.91 12.48 1.45
N VAL A 45 2.77 12.22 2.42
CA VAL A 45 3.37 10.91 2.67
C VAL A 45 3.12 10.47 4.12
N SER A 46 3.39 9.20 4.44
CA SER A 46 3.19 8.70 5.80
C SER A 46 4.23 9.29 6.76
N ARG A 47 5.33 8.61 6.93
CA ARG A 47 6.53 9.06 7.63
C ARG A 47 7.68 9.00 6.64
N PHE A 48 8.58 9.98 6.67
CA PHE A 48 9.76 9.96 5.82
C PHE A 48 10.57 8.67 6.00
N GLY A 49 10.96 8.07 4.88
CA GLY A 49 11.62 6.77 4.84
C GLY A 49 10.71 5.54 4.98
N ALA A 50 9.41 5.70 5.26
CA ALA A 50 8.44 4.60 5.30
C ALA A 50 7.95 4.20 3.90
N GLY A 51 7.12 3.15 3.81
CA GLY A 51 6.69 2.56 2.54
C GLY A 51 6.02 3.56 1.60
N ALA A 52 5.04 4.33 2.10
CA ALA A 52 4.33 5.33 1.30
C ALA A 52 5.25 6.46 0.81
N ASP A 53 6.18 6.95 1.63
CA ASP A 53 7.16 7.95 1.20
C ASP A 53 8.06 7.42 0.08
N ARG A 54 8.60 6.23 0.26
CA ARG A 54 9.46 5.60 -0.76
C ARG A 54 8.72 5.34 -2.07
N ALA A 55 7.47 4.85 -1.98
CA ALA A 55 6.63 4.62 -3.14
C ALA A 55 6.29 5.94 -3.87
N THR A 56 5.97 7.00 -3.11
CA THR A 56 5.71 8.34 -3.67
C THR A 56 6.94 8.89 -4.39
N ARG A 57 8.12 8.85 -3.78
CA ARG A 57 9.37 9.31 -4.38
C ARG A 57 9.71 8.51 -5.64
N PHE A 58 9.56 7.20 -5.57
CA PHE A 58 9.78 6.33 -6.72
C PHE A 58 8.83 6.66 -7.87
N LEU A 59 7.53 6.80 -7.59
CA LEU A 59 6.53 7.17 -8.58
C LEU A 59 6.85 8.52 -9.22
N LEU A 60 7.10 9.55 -8.42
CA LEU A 60 7.45 10.89 -8.93
C LEU A 60 8.67 10.84 -9.83
N THR A 61 9.72 10.11 -9.45
CA THR A 61 10.91 9.93 -10.28
C THR A 61 10.58 9.24 -11.61
N LYS A 62 9.73 8.20 -11.60
CA LYS A 62 9.28 7.53 -12.83
C LYS A 62 8.43 8.43 -13.74
N LEU A 63 7.73 9.39 -13.15
CA LEU A 63 6.95 10.41 -13.87
C LEU A 63 7.77 11.63 -14.31
N GLY A 64 9.10 11.59 -14.13
CA GLY A 64 10.02 12.64 -14.58
C GLY A 64 10.23 13.79 -13.59
N PHE A 65 9.72 13.66 -12.34
CA PHE A 65 9.93 14.66 -11.29
C PHE A 65 11.16 14.38 -10.45
N ASN A 66 11.80 15.44 -9.98
CA ASN A 66 12.71 15.36 -8.85
C ASN A 66 11.91 15.52 -7.54
N PRO A 67 11.74 14.45 -6.73
CA PRO A 67 10.90 14.51 -5.53
C PRO A 67 11.36 15.52 -4.48
N GLU A 68 12.63 15.92 -4.51
CA GLU A 68 13.21 16.89 -3.55
C GLU A 68 13.08 18.35 -4.00
N LYS A 69 12.77 18.58 -5.30
CA LYS A 69 12.78 19.94 -5.87
C LYS A 69 11.45 20.32 -6.50
N ASP A 70 10.78 19.37 -7.15
CA ASP A 70 9.61 19.67 -7.98
C ASP A 70 8.29 19.61 -7.23
N VAL A 71 8.28 19.01 -6.02
CA VAL A 71 7.10 18.94 -5.15
C VAL A 71 7.49 19.21 -3.70
N VAL A 72 6.51 19.51 -2.86
CA VAL A 72 6.70 19.65 -1.42
C VAL A 72 6.16 18.38 -0.74
N LEU A 73 7.05 17.49 -0.31
CA LEU A 73 6.64 16.32 0.44
C LEU A 73 6.27 16.68 1.88
N VAL A 74 5.07 16.30 2.30
CA VAL A 74 4.52 16.63 3.63
C VAL A 74 4.25 15.33 4.40
N GLN A 75 4.86 15.20 5.58
CA GLN A 75 4.60 14.07 6.47
C GLN A 75 3.26 14.28 7.18
N VAL A 76 2.27 13.42 6.90
CA VAL A 76 0.90 13.56 7.42
C VAL A 76 0.46 12.36 8.26
N GLY A 77 0.98 11.15 7.97
CA GLY A 77 0.61 9.95 8.70
C GLY A 77 -0.04 8.86 7.87
N GLY A 78 -0.92 8.05 8.48
CA GLY A 78 -1.58 6.92 7.83
C GLY A 78 -2.48 7.30 6.64
N ALA A 79 -2.91 6.31 5.86
CA ALA A 79 -3.74 6.55 4.68
C ALA A 79 -5.04 7.33 4.99
N PRO A 80 -5.81 7.00 6.04
CA PRO A 80 -7.02 7.77 6.37
C PRO A 80 -6.71 9.25 6.67
N THR A 81 -5.62 9.53 7.39
CA THR A 81 -5.22 10.90 7.73
C THR A 81 -4.79 11.69 6.49
N ARG A 82 -4.08 11.05 5.56
CA ARG A 82 -3.66 11.67 4.30
C ARG A 82 -4.86 12.00 3.41
N LEU A 83 -5.85 11.11 3.34
CA LEU A 83 -7.07 11.36 2.57
C LEU A 83 -7.93 12.46 3.20
N ALA A 84 -8.01 12.51 4.53
CA ALA A 84 -8.67 13.61 5.23
C ALA A 84 -7.96 14.96 4.98
N ALA A 85 -6.62 14.98 5.00
CA ALA A 85 -5.85 16.16 4.66
C ALA A 85 -6.05 16.63 3.20
N LEU A 86 -6.19 15.67 2.27
CA LEU A 86 -6.51 15.95 0.86
C LEU A 86 -7.91 16.57 0.74
N ALA A 87 -8.91 15.99 1.39
CA ALA A 87 -10.28 16.51 1.41
C ALA A 87 -10.38 17.90 2.06
N ALA A 88 -9.58 18.17 3.09
CA ALA A 88 -9.49 19.45 3.77
C ALA A 88 -8.61 20.49 3.04
N ASN A 89 -8.11 20.19 1.83
CA ASN A 89 -7.23 21.06 1.06
C ASN A 89 -5.90 21.41 1.74
N SER A 90 -5.49 20.66 2.77
CA SER A 90 -4.21 20.85 3.46
C SER A 90 -3.04 20.33 2.64
N VAL A 91 -3.30 19.40 1.72
CA VAL A 91 -2.35 18.88 0.75
C VAL A 91 -3.04 18.76 -0.62
N ASP A 92 -2.25 18.63 -1.68
CA ASP A 92 -2.76 18.68 -3.05
C ASP A 92 -2.83 17.29 -3.70
N ALA A 93 -1.99 16.36 -3.25
CA ALA A 93 -1.99 14.97 -3.68
C ALA A 93 -1.48 14.03 -2.59
N THR A 94 -1.76 12.74 -2.74
CA THR A 94 -1.21 11.65 -1.92
C THR A 94 -1.25 10.35 -2.70
N ILE A 95 -0.59 9.30 -2.19
CA ILE A 95 -0.84 7.94 -2.67
C ILE A 95 -1.82 7.23 -1.75
N GLY A 96 -2.77 6.49 -2.35
CA GLY A 96 -3.75 5.65 -1.66
C GLY A 96 -3.60 4.19 -2.06
N GLU A 97 -3.89 3.29 -1.13
CA GLU A 97 -4.01 1.86 -1.39
C GLU A 97 -5.48 1.50 -1.64
N PRO A 98 -5.78 0.37 -2.31
CA PRO A 98 -7.15 -0.14 -2.31
C PRO A 98 -7.63 -0.48 -0.89
N PRO A 99 -8.89 -0.18 -0.50
CA PRO A 99 -9.94 0.48 -1.28
C PRO A 99 -9.96 2.03 -1.18
N ASP A 100 -9.03 2.64 -0.48
CA ASP A 100 -9.04 4.07 -0.13
C ASP A 100 -9.13 5.01 -1.34
N HIS A 101 -8.49 4.65 -2.47
CA HIS A 101 -8.57 5.45 -3.69
C HIS A 101 -10.00 5.53 -4.28
N LYS A 102 -10.83 4.49 -4.09
CA LYS A 102 -12.24 4.52 -4.51
C LYS A 102 -13.03 5.53 -3.68
N LYS A 103 -12.84 5.52 -2.36
CA LYS A 103 -13.46 6.52 -1.47
C LYS A 103 -13.05 7.95 -1.85
N ALA A 104 -11.79 8.14 -2.21
CA ALA A 104 -11.31 9.42 -2.68
C ALA A 104 -11.96 9.84 -4.01
N GLN A 105 -12.12 8.92 -4.97
CA GLN A 105 -12.82 9.19 -6.24
C GLN A 105 -14.30 9.52 -6.01
N GLU A 106 -14.98 8.81 -5.12
CA GLU A 106 -16.38 9.09 -4.74
C GLU A 106 -16.50 10.49 -4.09
N ALA A 107 -15.46 10.96 -3.40
CA ALA A 107 -15.36 12.32 -2.88
C ALA A 107 -14.88 13.36 -3.92
N GLY A 108 -14.85 13.01 -5.21
CA GLY A 108 -14.51 13.93 -6.31
C GLY A 108 -13.01 14.06 -6.59
N MET A 109 -12.14 13.33 -5.89
CA MET A 109 -10.70 13.35 -6.14
C MET A 109 -10.35 12.63 -7.44
N ARG A 110 -9.20 12.96 -8.04
CA ARG A 110 -8.71 12.34 -9.28
C ARG A 110 -7.63 11.31 -9.00
N VAL A 111 -7.68 10.19 -9.69
CA VAL A 111 -6.55 9.26 -9.81
C VAL A 111 -5.71 9.69 -10.99
N LEU A 112 -4.48 10.11 -10.75
CA LEU A 112 -3.55 10.60 -11.78
C LEU A 112 -2.62 9.50 -12.29
N ALA A 113 -2.32 8.51 -11.47
CA ALA A 113 -1.46 7.38 -11.86
C ALA A 113 -1.82 6.13 -11.05
N ASN A 114 -1.68 4.97 -11.68
CA ASN A 114 -1.87 3.66 -11.08
C ASN A 114 -0.54 2.89 -11.16
N MET A 115 0.09 2.65 -10.01
CA MET A 115 1.38 1.96 -9.95
C MET A 115 1.24 0.45 -10.25
N GLU A 116 0.07 -0.11 -10.04
CA GLU A 116 -0.24 -1.51 -10.36
C GLU A 116 -0.11 -1.76 -11.87
N GLU A 117 -0.61 -0.83 -12.70
CA GLU A 117 -0.53 -0.91 -14.16
C GLU A 117 0.90 -0.73 -14.70
N MET A 118 1.79 -0.18 -13.91
CA MET A 118 3.20 -0.01 -14.30
C MET A 118 4.00 -1.33 -14.28
N GLY A 119 3.44 -2.42 -13.74
CA GLY A 119 4.05 -3.74 -13.72
C GLY A 119 5.40 -3.80 -12.98
N ILE A 120 5.60 -2.93 -11.99
CA ILE A 120 6.87 -2.80 -11.30
C ILE A 120 7.00 -3.88 -10.24
N PRO A 121 7.98 -4.79 -10.34
CA PRO A 121 8.25 -5.76 -9.30
C PRO A 121 8.71 -5.05 -8.03
N PHE A 122 7.97 -5.23 -6.96
CA PHE A 122 8.29 -4.61 -5.68
C PHE A 122 7.82 -5.50 -4.54
N GLN A 123 8.73 -5.86 -3.63
CA GLN A 123 8.36 -6.60 -2.44
C GLN A 123 7.66 -5.67 -1.45
N HIS A 124 6.34 -5.62 -1.51
CA HIS A 124 5.51 -4.72 -0.71
C HIS A 124 5.31 -5.26 0.71
N THR A 125 4.83 -6.49 0.84
CA THR A 125 4.61 -7.14 2.13
C THR A 125 5.23 -8.52 2.20
N GLY A 126 5.71 -8.89 3.38
CA GLY A 126 6.30 -10.20 3.61
C GLY A 126 6.48 -10.51 5.09
N LEU A 127 6.79 -11.75 5.36
CA LEU A 127 7.12 -12.23 6.71
C LEU A 127 8.63 -12.10 6.94
N VAL A 128 9.00 -11.39 7.99
CA VAL A 128 10.38 -11.14 8.38
C VAL A 128 10.59 -11.64 9.80
N THR A 129 11.75 -12.26 10.04
CA THR A 129 12.19 -12.70 11.36
C THR A 129 13.70 -12.47 11.52
N THR A 130 14.28 -12.79 12.67
CA THR A 130 15.73 -12.81 12.83
C THR A 130 16.29 -14.19 12.49
N ARG A 131 17.56 -14.27 12.03
CA ARG A 131 18.23 -15.57 11.81
C ARG A 131 18.30 -16.38 13.10
N ALA A 132 18.58 -15.71 14.22
CA ALA A 132 18.63 -16.36 15.53
C ALA A 132 17.27 -17.00 15.91
N HIS A 133 16.14 -16.27 15.69
CA HIS A 133 14.81 -16.84 15.95
C HIS A 133 14.48 -18.00 14.99
N LEU A 134 14.81 -17.83 13.71
CA LEU A 134 14.61 -18.89 12.71
C LEU A 134 15.39 -20.17 13.04
N ALA A 135 16.65 -20.04 13.46
CA ALA A 135 17.47 -21.17 13.88
C ALA A 135 16.94 -21.86 15.13
N LYS A 136 16.44 -21.08 16.11
CA LYS A 136 15.91 -21.61 17.37
C LYS A 136 14.53 -22.27 17.21
N SER A 137 13.70 -21.76 16.31
CA SER A 137 12.29 -22.15 16.20
C SER A 137 11.82 -22.24 14.74
N PRO A 138 12.46 -23.08 13.90
CA PRO A 138 12.12 -23.19 12.47
C PRO A 138 10.68 -23.66 12.24
N ASP A 139 10.14 -24.49 13.13
CA ASP A 139 8.77 -25.01 13.02
C ASP A 139 7.71 -23.92 13.25
N ILE A 140 8.00 -22.93 14.07
CA ILE A 140 7.09 -21.78 14.22
C ILE A 140 7.01 -21.02 12.90
N ALA A 141 8.16 -20.70 12.28
CA ALA A 141 8.18 -20.02 10.98
C ALA A 141 7.41 -20.82 9.91
N ARG A 142 7.63 -22.13 9.84
CA ARG A 142 6.92 -23.03 8.91
C ARG A 142 5.41 -23.02 9.13
N ARG A 143 4.97 -23.14 10.39
CA ARG A 143 3.55 -23.12 10.75
C ARG A 143 2.89 -21.78 10.41
N VAL A 144 3.58 -20.67 10.67
CA VAL A 144 3.08 -19.33 10.32
C VAL A 144 2.94 -19.17 8.82
N ILE A 145 3.95 -19.54 8.03
CA ILE A 145 3.88 -19.51 6.55
C ILE A 145 2.73 -20.39 6.06
N LYS A 146 2.62 -21.61 6.58
CA LYS A 146 1.52 -22.53 6.22
C LYS A 146 0.15 -21.91 6.48
N SER A 147 -0.04 -21.29 7.65
CA SER A 147 -1.30 -20.62 7.99
C SER A 147 -1.63 -19.47 7.03
N PHE A 148 -0.62 -18.69 6.58
CA PHE A 148 -0.83 -17.66 5.56
C PHE A 148 -1.23 -18.26 4.22
N VAL A 149 -0.54 -19.31 3.76
CA VAL A 149 -0.86 -19.99 2.50
C VAL A 149 -2.28 -20.56 2.52
N GLU A 150 -2.64 -21.27 3.58
CA GLU A 150 -3.98 -21.83 3.76
C GLU A 150 -5.05 -20.74 3.83
N GLY A 151 -4.78 -19.65 4.55
CA GLY A 151 -5.68 -18.51 4.65
C GLY A 151 -5.91 -17.82 3.31
N ILE A 152 -4.85 -17.62 2.51
CA ILE A 152 -4.93 -17.06 1.16
C ILE A 152 -5.74 -18.01 0.26
N GLN A 153 -5.44 -19.30 0.24
CA GLN A 153 -6.17 -20.29 -0.56
C GLN A 153 -7.65 -20.30 -0.20
N LEU A 154 -7.97 -20.36 1.09
CA LEU A 154 -9.35 -20.37 1.56
C LEU A 154 -10.08 -19.09 1.18
N ALA A 155 -9.46 -17.93 1.33
CA ALA A 155 -10.04 -16.66 0.93
C ALA A 155 -10.26 -16.57 -0.59
N THR A 156 -9.39 -17.22 -1.38
CA THR A 156 -9.52 -17.23 -2.85
C THR A 156 -10.71 -18.06 -3.34
N ILE A 157 -10.91 -19.22 -2.74
CA ILE A 157 -11.96 -20.17 -3.17
C ILE A 157 -13.32 -19.94 -2.49
N ASN A 158 -13.34 -19.19 -1.39
CA ASN A 158 -14.56 -18.95 -0.62
C ASN A 158 -14.74 -17.45 -0.33
N PRO A 159 -15.53 -16.74 -1.16
CA PRO A 159 -15.80 -15.30 -0.98
C PRO A 159 -16.34 -14.94 0.40
N GLU A 160 -17.22 -15.79 0.96
CA GLU A 160 -17.87 -15.50 2.24
C GLU A 160 -16.88 -15.56 3.43
N VAL A 161 -15.88 -16.42 3.35
CA VAL A 161 -14.78 -16.44 4.34
C VAL A 161 -13.97 -15.16 4.26
N ALA A 162 -13.63 -14.71 3.05
CA ALA A 162 -12.90 -13.46 2.84
C ALA A 162 -13.72 -12.26 3.34
N LYS A 163 -15.00 -12.14 2.96
CA LYS A 163 -15.89 -11.08 3.38
C LYS A 163 -16.06 -11.04 4.91
N ARG A 164 -16.21 -12.20 5.56
CA ARG A 164 -16.27 -12.28 7.03
C ARG A 164 -14.99 -11.76 7.68
N ALA A 165 -13.81 -12.07 7.11
CA ALA A 165 -12.54 -11.53 7.58
C ALA A 165 -12.47 -10.00 7.38
N PHE A 166 -12.94 -9.48 6.26
CA PHE A 166 -13.00 -8.03 6.00
C PHE A 166 -13.94 -7.32 6.97
N ARG A 167 -15.13 -7.87 7.24
CA ARG A 167 -16.03 -7.32 8.26
C ARG A 167 -15.35 -7.23 9.63
N LYS A 168 -14.67 -8.31 10.03
CA LYS A 168 -14.05 -8.41 11.35
C LYS A 168 -12.81 -7.53 11.51
N HIS A 169 -11.92 -7.52 10.52
CA HIS A 169 -10.58 -6.94 10.66
C HIS A 169 -10.42 -5.59 9.96
N MET A 170 -11.16 -5.35 8.87
CA MET A 170 -11.15 -4.08 8.13
C MET A 170 -12.36 -3.21 8.47
N ARG A 171 -13.32 -3.73 9.28
CA ARG A 171 -14.55 -3.04 9.70
C ARG A 171 -15.42 -2.56 8.51
N LEU A 172 -15.32 -3.23 7.38
CA LEU A 172 -16.22 -2.98 6.25
C LEU A 172 -17.60 -3.56 6.58
N GLN A 173 -18.65 -2.78 6.38
CA GLN A 173 -20.03 -3.19 6.73
C GLN A 173 -20.94 -3.31 5.52
N GLN A 174 -20.69 -2.51 4.48
CA GLN A 174 -21.53 -2.49 3.30
C GLN A 174 -21.15 -3.65 2.36
N GLU A 175 -22.15 -4.34 1.81
CA GLU A 175 -21.91 -5.48 0.93
C GLU A 175 -21.09 -5.10 -0.30
N ARG A 176 -21.37 -3.92 -0.89
CA ARG A 176 -20.59 -3.38 -2.00
C ARG A 176 -19.10 -3.19 -1.68
N GLU A 177 -18.78 -2.67 -0.47
CA GLU A 177 -17.39 -2.52 -0.04
C GLU A 177 -16.67 -3.88 0.12
N LEU A 178 -17.42 -4.89 0.60
CA LEU A 178 -16.92 -6.25 0.76
C LEU A 178 -16.65 -6.93 -0.58
N ASP A 179 -17.57 -6.76 -1.55
CA ASP A 179 -17.38 -7.25 -2.92
C ASP A 179 -16.20 -6.59 -3.59
N ASP A 180 -16.08 -5.28 -3.49
CA ASP A 180 -14.94 -4.52 -4.01
C ASP A 180 -13.61 -4.98 -3.40
N ALA A 181 -13.54 -5.15 -2.08
CA ALA A 181 -12.36 -5.65 -1.39
C ALA A 181 -12.00 -7.06 -1.83
N TYR A 182 -13.01 -7.91 -2.07
CA TYR A 182 -12.79 -9.27 -2.55
C TYR A 182 -12.24 -9.30 -3.98
N GLN A 183 -12.76 -8.48 -4.89
CA GLN A 183 -12.25 -8.38 -6.26
C GLN A 183 -10.80 -7.87 -6.27
N ILE A 184 -10.47 -6.91 -5.43
CA ILE A 184 -9.11 -6.40 -5.25
C ILE A 184 -8.19 -7.53 -4.75
N LEU A 185 -8.59 -8.28 -3.72
CA LEU A 185 -7.83 -9.43 -3.23
C LEU A 185 -7.54 -10.42 -4.36
N ARG A 186 -8.57 -10.78 -5.13
CA ARG A 186 -8.40 -11.71 -6.26
C ARG A 186 -7.45 -11.22 -7.34
N GLY A 187 -7.37 -9.92 -7.55
CA GLY A 187 -6.41 -9.32 -8.51
C GLY A 187 -4.94 -9.49 -8.11
N PHE A 188 -4.66 -9.65 -6.82
CA PHE A 188 -3.30 -9.81 -6.29
C PHE A 188 -2.86 -11.25 -6.11
N LEU A 189 -3.76 -12.21 -6.25
CA LEU A 189 -3.44 -13.62 -6.08
C LEU A 189 -2.97 -14.23 -7.41
N PRO A 190 -2.00 -15.16 -7.37
CA PRO A 190 -1.61 -15.89 -8.58
C PRO A 190 -2.82 -16.63 -9.16
N ARG A 191 -2.93 -16.55 -10.48
CA ARG A 191 -3.93 -17.31 -11.24
C ARG A 191 -3.48 -18.76 -11.38
#